data_ed29218b83a8e41b7549691d4bc3b530
#
_entry.id   ed29218b83a8e41b7549691d4bc3b530
#
_cell.length_a   1.000
_cell.length_b   1.000
_cell.length_c   1.000
_cell.angle_alpha   90.00
_cell.angle_beta   90.00
_cell.angle_gamma   90.00
#
_symmetry.space_group_name_H-M   'P 1'
#
loop_
_entity.id
_entity.type
_entity.pdbx_description
1 polymer ?
#
loop_
_entity_poly.entity_id
_entity_poly.type
_entity_poly.pdbx_seq_one_letter_code
_entity_poly.pdbx_strand_id
1 'polypeptide(L)'
;MSRSESVERAAESRPRSAIQLHTLRNIDEPLPETIRRVADAGYEGVEFAGRFLEADSRAVRDALDETGVEPVAAHADLSALEGDLESVADRCRRVGCDHVVIPHLGAGYFRTTTHVDRLARRLDGLAGRADSRGLRLSYHTSKDPFLPLLDRFGLGVPANLPSPGLVWELVAEAADLTVRGADRTAETTGLGRLASRTDDLGFEVDVGWVTAGGYDPVDVFELLGDRLSLIHIADVERRRRFPPAFRSVPPGEGMLDLDRVLRASRETGVDWLVFEDDHPSDPEAAVYRGRATLARSD
;
A
#
# COMPACT_ATOMS: atom_id res chain seq x y z
N MET A 1 9.27 0.33 29.95
CA MET A 1 9.48 -0.87 29.11
C MET A 1 10.67 -0.60 28.23
N SER A 2 11.64 -1.50 28.13
CA SER A 2 12.82 -1.30 27.28
C SER A 2 12.46 -1.60 25.82
N ARG A 3 13.20 -0.99 24.88
CA ARG A 3 13.04 -1.20 23.43
C ARG A 3 13.17 -2.71 23.05
N SER A 4 13.93 -3.48 23.82
CA SER A 4 14.09 -4.93 23.64
C SER A 4 12.82 -5.72 24.01
N GLU A 5 12.09 -5.31 25.06
CA GLU A 5 10.83 -5.96 25.48
C GLU A 5 9.70 -5.69 24.48
N SER A 6 9.73 -4.55 23.77
CA SER A 6 8.78 -4.24 22.71
C SER A 6 9.04 -5.07 21.45
N VAL A 7 10.30 -5.28 21.09
CA VAL A 7 10.70 -6.10 19.93
C VAL A 7 10.46 -7.60 20.19
N GLU A 8 10.74 -8.11 21.39
CA GLU A 8 10.44 -9.50 21.75
C GLU A 8 8.92 -9.77 21.77
N ARG A 9 8.11 -8.81 22.22
CA ARG A 9 6.65 -8.94 22.24
C ARG A 9 6.03 -8.90 20.84
N ALA A 10 6.59 -8.12 19.90
CA ALA A 10 6.18 -8.09 18.50
C ALA A 10 6.51 -9.39 17.76
N ALA A 11 7.61 -10.07 18.12
CA ALA A 11 8.00 -11.34 17.52
C ALA A 11 7.13 -12.54 17.95
N GLU A 12 6.27 -12.39 18.99
CA GLU A 12 5.38 -13.45 19.49
C GLU A 12 3.93 -13.32 19.01
N SER A 13 3.53 -12.16 18.43
CA SER A 13 2.16 -11.96 17.93
C SER A 13 2.12 -12.10 16.42
N ARG A 14 1.28 -13.03 15.94
CA ARG A 14 0.99 -13.14 14.51
C ARG A 14 0.35 -11.84 14.00
N PRO A 15 0.60 -11.44 12.74
CA PRO A 15 -0.14 -10.34 12.13
C PRO A 15 -1.64 -10.66 12.10
N ARG A 16 -2.46 -9.68 12.43
CA ARG A 16 -3.92 -9.76 12.42
C ARG A 16 -4.46 -9.57 11.00
N SER A 17 -5.68 -10.06 10.76
CA SER A 17 -6.30 -10.03 9.44
C SER A 17 -7.17 -8.79 9.22
N ALA A 18 -6.91 -8.06 8.14
CA ALA A 18 -7.74 -6.95 7.69
C ALA A 18 -8.09 -7.07 6.20
N ILE A 19 -9.04 -6.29 5.73
CA ILE A 19 -9.40 -6.18 4.32
C ILE A 19 -9.45 -4.72 3.88
N GLN A 20 -8.88 -4.44 2.68
CA GLN A 20 -9.02 -3.16 2.00
C GLN A 20 -10.41 -3.09 1.35
N LEU A 21 -11.22 -2.10 1.77
CA LEU A 21 -12.62 -1.98 1.33
C LEU A 21 -12.78 -1.57 -0.14
N HIS A 22 -11.69 -1.23 -0.83
CA HIS A 22 -11.71 -1.08 -2.29
C HIS A 22 -12.13 -2.38 -3.00
N THR A 23 -11.78 -3.53 -2.44
CA THR A 23 -12.24 -4.86 -2.89
C THR A 23 -13.76 -4.94 -3.00
N LEU A 24 -14.48 -4.26 -2.12
CA LEU A 24 -15.95 -4.30 -2.01
C LEU A 24 -16.65 -3.07 -2.63
N ARG A 25 -15.92 -2.24 -3.36
CA ARG A 25 -16.45 -0.96 -3.90
C ARG A 25 -17.66 -1.11 -4.83
N ASN A 26 -17.81 -2.29 -5.45
CA ASN A 26 -18.91 -2.58 -6.39
C ASN A 26 -20.14 -3.21 -5.71
N ILE A 27 -20.12 -3.44 -4.41
CA ILE A 27 -21.31 -3.84 -3.65
C ILE A 27 -22.10 -2.57 -3.34
N ASP A 28 -23.36 -2.55 -3.78
CA ASP A 28 -24.26 -1.42 -3.55
C ASP A 28 -24.89 -1.52 -2.15
N GLU A 29 -24.08 -1.17 -1.15
CA GLU A 29 -24.52 -1.11 0.25
C GLU A 29 -23.83 0.05 0.97
N PRO A 30 -24.43 0.61 2.06
CA PRO A 30 -23.80 1.61 2.91
C PRO A 30 -22.54 1.07 3.60
N LEU A 31 -21.54 1.93 3.84
CA LEU A 31 -20.28 1.55 4.48
C LEU A 31 -20.46 0.82 5.84
N PRO A 32 -21.41 1.17 6.72
CA PRO A 32 -21.67 0.39 7.94
C PRO A 32 -22.07 -1.05 7.68
N GLU A 33 -22.84 -1.34 6.62
CA GLU A 33 -23.22 -2.71 6.24
C GLU A 33 -22.00 -3.49 5.69
N THR A 34 -21.13 -2.81 4.92
CA THR A 34 -19.86 -3.40 4.47
C THR A 34 -18.99 -3.81 5.67
N ILE A 35 -18.93 -2.98 6.75
CA ILE A 35 -18.20 -3.32 7.98
C ILE A 35 -18.78 -4.55 8.65
N ARG A 36 -20.12 -4.67 8.76
CA ARG A 36 -20.77 -5.87 9.34
C ARG A 36 -20.47 -7.12 8.52
N ARG A 37 -20.54 -7.02 7.18
CA ARG A 37 -20.17 -8.12 6.27
C ARG A 37 -18.74 -8.59 6.48
N VAL A 38 -17.81 -7.68 6.67
CA VAL A 38 -16.40 -7.97 6.94
C VAL A 38 -16.23 -8.68 8.28
N ALA A 39 -16.96 -8.23 9.31
CA ALA A 39 -16.98 -8.87 10.62
C ALA A 39 -17.55 -10.30 10.55
N ASP A 40 -18.65 -10.50 9.83
CA ASP A 40 -19.28 -11.80 9.63
C ASP A 40 -18.36 -12.81 8.91
N ALA A 41 -17.46 -12.29 8.06
CA ALA A 41 -16.43 -13.10 7.41
C ALA A 41 -15.22 -13.43 8.32
N GLY A 42 -15.16 -12.83 9.51
CA GLY A 42 -14.15 -13.09 10.53
C GLY A 42 -12.86 -12.29 10.38
N TYR A 43 -12.87 -11.15 9.71
CA TYR A 43 -11.76 -10.21 9.75
C TYR A 43 -11.74 -9.44 11.07
N GLU A 44 -10.53 -9.07 11.50
CA GLU A 44 -10.29 -8.31 12.73
C GLU A 44 -10.19 -6.81 12.46
N GLY A 45 -9.90 -6.41 11.22
CA GLY A 45 -9.75 -5.02 10.83
C GLY A 45 -10.26 -4.69 9.43
N VAL A 46 -10.46 -3.39 9.20
CA VAL A 46 -10.80 -2.82 7.89
C VAL A 46 -9.85 -1.69 7.56
N GLU A 47 -9.48 -1.61 6.31
CA GLU A 47 -8.85 -0.44 5.75
C GLU A 47 -9.84 0.30 4.84
N PHE A 48 -10.02 1.57 5.11
CA PHE A 48 -10.98 2.40 4.40
C PHE A 48 -10.46 2.88 3.05
N ALA A 49 -11.33 2.86 2.03
CA ALA A 49 -11.08 3.43 0.71
C ALA A 49 -12.01 4.63 0.44
N GLY A 50 -11.99 5.14 -0.79
CA GLY A 50 -12.59 6.41 -1.22
C GLY A 50 -13.96 6.80 -0.63
N ARG A 51 -14.90 5.85 -0.50
CA ARG A 51 -16.23 6.12 0.10
C ARG A 51 -16.20 6.60 1.55
N PHE A 52 -15.12 6.31 2.27
CA PHE A 52 -14.96 6.71 3.67
C PHE A 52 -14.99 8.21 3.87
N LEU A 53 -14.37 8.99 2.97
CA LEU A 53 -14.29 10.44 3.11
C LEU A 53 -15.66 11.15 2.98
N GLU A 54 -16.68 10.47 2.45
CA GLU A 54 -18.04 10.98 2.24
C GLU A 54 -19.07 10.35 3.19
N ALA A 55 -18.70 9.24 3.87
CA ALA A 55 -19.61 8.49 4.72
C ALA A 55 -19.99 9.24 6.01
N ASP A 56 -21.13 8.91 6.60
CA ASP A 56 -21.48 9.35 7.95
C ASP A 56 -20.56 8.70 9.00
N SER A 57 -19.63 9.50 9.52
CA SER A 57 -18.63 9.03 10.49
C SER A 57 -19.27 8.45 11.77
N ARG A 58 -20.47 8.91 12.17
CA ARG A 58 -21.16 8.37 13.34
C ARG A 58 -21.68 6.95 13.05
N ALA A 59 -22.36 6.77 11.93
CA ALA A 59 -22.85 5.45 11.54
C ALA A 59 -21.70 4.44 11.32
N VAL A 60 -20.56 4.90 10.77
CA VAL A 60 -19.34 4.09 10.64
C VAL A 60 -18.81 3.71 12.02
N ARG A 61 -18.69 4.66 12.95
CA ARG A 61 -18.22 4.41 14.32
C ARG A 61 -19.15 3.42 15.05
N ASP A 62 -20.47 3.63 14.97
CA ASP A 62 -21.44 2.74 15.59
C ASP A 62 -21.30 1.29 15.08
N ALA A 63 -21.05 1.09 13.77
CA ALA A 63 -20.82 -0.24 13.17
C ALA A 63 -19.49 -0.87 13.63
N LEU A 64 -18.42 -0.10 13.76
CA LEU A 64 -17.14 -0.58 14.31
C LEU A 64 -17.29 -1.02 15.76
N ASP A 65 -17.99 -0.22 16.59
CA ASP A 65 -18.24 -0.53 18.00
C ASP A 65 -19.13 -1.78 18.17
N GLU A 66 -20.14 -1.95 17.30
CA GLU A 66 -21.03 -3.11 17.29
C GLU A 66 -20.30 -4.41 16.92
N THR A 67 -19.41 -4.34 15.94
CA THR A 67 -18.74 -5.51 15.37
C THR A 67 -17.41 -5.85 16.04
N GLY A 68 -16.78 -4.88 16.69
CA GLY A 68 -15.43 -5.01 17.24
C GLY A 68 -14.32 -5.02 16.18
N VAL A 69 -14.66 -4.74 14.91
CA VAL A 69 -13.66 -4.60 13.82
C VAL A 69 -12.88 -3.31 13.99
N GLU A 70 -11.56 -3.36 13.90
CA GLU A 70 -10.71 -2.19 14.07
C GLU A 70 -10.48 -1.42 12.76
N PRO A 71 -10.50 -0.06 12.79
CA PRO A 71 -10.10 0.76 11.65
C PRO A 71 -8.58 0.79 11.54
N VAL A 72 -8.01 0.01 10.62
CA VAL A 72 -6.56 -0.19 10.48
C VAL A 72 -5.88 1.03 9.86
N ALA A 73 -6.43 1.52 8.75
CA ALA A 73 -5.98 2.71 8.05
C ALA A 73 -7.08 3.27 7.16
N ALA A 74 -6.84 4.45 6.60
CA ALA A 74 -7.72 5.11 5.64
C ALA A 74 -6.94 5.65 4.44
N HIS A 75 -7.32 5.25 3.23
CA HIS A 75 -6.77 5.81 2.01
C HIS A 75 -7.28 7.23 1.77
N ALA A 76 -6.37 8.17 1.57
CA ALA A 76 -6.67 9.53 1.17
C ALA A 76 -5.65 10.03 0.13
N ASP A 77 -6.16 10.57 -0.98
CA ASP A 77 -5.30 11.09 -2.04
C ASP A 77 -4.37 12.19 -1.54
N LEU A 78 -3.15 12.26 -2.10
CA LEU A 78 -2.18 13.30 -1.77
C LEU A 78 -2.77 14.72 -1.88
N SER A 79 -3.63 14.97 -2.87
CA SER A 79 -4.30 16.26 -3.07
C SER A 79 -5.29 16.60 -1.94
N ALA A 80 -6.00 15.61 -1.40
CA ALA A 80 -6.89 15.80 -0.27
C ALA A 80 -6.11 16.11 1.01
N LEU A 81 -5.03 15.36 1.26
CA LEU A 81 -4.16 15.58 2.43
C LEU A 81 -3.43 16.94 2.40
N GLU A 82 -3.04 17.41 1.23
CA GLU A 82 -2.41 18.74 1.11
C GLU A 82 -3.42 19.88 1.14
N GLY A 83 -4.62 19.65 0.60
CA GLY A 83 -5.70 20.65 0.56
C GLY A 83 -6.32 20.90 1.92
N ASP A 84 -6.68 19.84 2.66
CA ASP A 84 -7.35 19.93 3.95
C ASP A 84 -7.04 18.73 4.87
N LEU A 85 -5.79 18.69 5.35
CA LEU A 85 -5.35 17.65 6.30
C LEU A 85 -6.18 17.64 7.59
N GLU A 86 -6.67 18.80 8.03
CA GLU A 86 -7.47 18.90 9.26
C GLU A 86 -8.79 18.16 9.14
N SER A 87 -9.49 18.35 8.01
CA SER A 87 -10.75 17.63 7.74
C SER A 87 -10.55 16.12 7.68
N VAL A 88 -9.45 15.64 7.05
CA VAL A 88 -9.11 14.23 7.01
C VAL A 88 -8.83 13.71 8.42
N ALA A 89 -8.02 14.43 9.20
CA ALA A 89 -7.66 14.06 10.57
C ALA A 89 -8.89 14.00 11.48
N ASP A 90 -9.79 14.97 11.39
CA ASP A 90 -11.03 14.99 12.17
C ASP A 90 -11.92 13.79 11.83
N ARG A 91 -12.01 13.42 10.57
CA ARG A 91 -12.78 12.27 10.14
C ARG A 91 -12.19 10.96 10.66
N CYS A 92 -10.90 10.78 10.52
CA CYS A 92 -10.19 9.61 11.05
C CYS A 92 -10.35 9.50 12.57
N ARG A 93 -10.18 10.60 13.29
CA ARG A 93 -10.35 10.65 14.75
C ARG A 93 -11.76 10.24 15.20
N ARG A 94 -12.81 10.66 14.46
CA ARG A 94 -14.21 10.31 14.77
C ARG A 94 -14.49 8.83 14.73
N VAL A 95 -13.79 8.09 13.88
CA VAL A 95 -13.94 6.63 13.75
C VAL A 95 -12.88 5.84 14.51
N GLY A 96 -11.93 6.53 15.15
CA GLY A 96 -10.84 5.91 15.90
C GLY A 96 -9.71 5.37 15.02
N CYS A 97 -9.57 5.87 13.78
CA CYS A 97 -8.48 5.57 12.87
C CYS A 97 -7.34 6.57 13.09
N ASP A 98 -6.12 6.11 13.31
CA ASP A 98 -4.93 6.96 13.51
C ASP A 98 -3.91 6.84 12.38
N HIS A 99 -4.24 6.14 11.29
CA HIS A 99 -3.34 5.88 10.20
C HIS A 99 -3.98 6.28 8.87
N VAL A 100 -3.25 7.10 8.09
CA VAL A 100 -3.67 7.52 6.75
C VAL A 100 -2.63 7.07 5.75
N VAL A 101 -3.09 6.56 4.62
CA VAL A 101 -2.25 6.05 3.54
C VAL A 101 -2.53 6.81 2.25
N ILE A 102 -1.47 7.25 1.56
CA ILE A 102 -1.56 7.76 0.19
C ILE A 102 -1.65 6.55 -0.75
N PRO A 103 -2.81 6.31 -1.42
CA PRO A 103 -3.04 5.06 -2.13
C PRO A 103 -2.27 4.94 -3.43
N HIS A 104 -1.95 6.05 -4.08
CA HIS A 104 -1.31 6.03 -5.38
C HIS A 104 -0.51 7.30 -5.67
N LEU A 105 0.67 7.09 -6.23
CA LEU A 105 1.51 8.15 -6.81
C LEU A 105 1.97 7.68 -8.19
N GLY A 106 1.52 8.40 -9.23
CA GLY A 106 1.80 8.01 -10.62
C GLY A 106 3.28 8.09 -10.99
N ALA A 107 3.66 7.40 -12.07
CA ALA A 107 5.03 7.29 -12.59
C ALA A 107 5.77 8.64 -12.75
N GLY A 108 5.01 9.74 -12.90
CA GLY A 108 5.56 11.09 -12.97
C GLY A 108 6.45 11.50 -11.80
N TYR A 109 6.18 10.98 -10.61
CA TYR A 109 6.97 11.25 -9.41
C TYR A 109 8.28 10.46 -9.36
N PHE A 110 8.39 9.36 -10.10
CA PHE A 110 9.52 8.42 -10.04
C PHE A 110 10.41 8.43 -11.29
N ARG A 111 10.36 9.51 -12.11
CA ARG A 111 11.10 9.59 -13.39
C ARG A 111 12.61 9.68 -13.22
N THR A 112 13.07 10.49 -12.27
CA THR A 112 14.49 10.77 -12.02
C THR A 112 14.74 10.90 -10.52
N THR A 113 16.02 10.84 -10.16
CA THR A 113 16.45 11.08 -8.77
C THR A 113 15.95 12.42 -8.22
N THR A 114 15.97 13.49 -9.05
CA THR A 114 15.47 14.82 -8.66
C THR A 114 13.96 14.83 -8.40
N HIS A 115 13.17 14.07 -9.17
CA HIS A 115 11.73 13.98 -8.94
C HIS A 115 11.43 13.28 -7.61
N VAL A 116 12.12 12.17 -7.35
CA VAL A 116 11.98 11.43 -6.09
C VAL A 116 12.42 12.27 -4.89
N ASP A 117 13.53 13.02 -4.98
CA ASP A 117 13.98 13.90 -3.89
C ASP A 117 12.99 15.03 -3.59
N ARG A 118 12.32 15.55 -4.61
CA ARG A 118 11.25 16.55 -4.42
C ARG A 118 10.03 15.93 -3.76
N LEU A 119 9.64 14.74 -4.21
CA LEU A 119 8.56 13.97 -3.60
C LEU A 119 8.86 13.67 -2.13
N ALA A 120 10.07 13.17 -1.84
CA ALA A 120 10.47 12.83 -0.47
C ALA A 120 10.31 14.01 0.49
N ARG A 121 10.86 15.19 0.14
CA ARG A 121 10.69 16.40 0.98
C ARG A 121 9.22 16.77 1.19
N ARG A 122 8.39 16.57 0.16
CA ARG A 122 6.96 16.89 0.21
C ARG A 122 6.22 15.93 1.16
N LEU A 123 6.47 14.63 1.04
CA LEU A 123 5.82 13.60 1.84
C LEU A 123 6.31 13.61 3.29
N ASP A 124 7.59 13.81 3.52
CA ASP A 124 8.16 13.90 4.86
C ASP A 124 7.60 15.10 5.62
N GLY A 125 7.55 16.27 4.97
CA GLY A 125 6.88 17.44 5.54
C GLY A 125 5.38 17.25 5.78
N LEU A 126 4.70 16.41 4.98
CA LEU A 126 3.30 16.05 5.21
C LEU A 126 3.16 15.07 6.37
N ALA A 127 4.07 14.09 6.49
CA ALA A 127 4.10 13.13 7.59
C ALA A 127 4.27 13.83 8.94
N GLY A 128 5.22 14.77 9.06
CA GLY A 128 5.38 15.55 10.28
C GLY A 128 4.15 16.42 10.63
N ARG A 129 3.41 16.94 9.62
CA ARG A 129 2.14 17.64 9.86
C ARG A 129 1.01 16.70 10.29
N ALA A 130 0.98 15.47 9.75
CA ALA A 130 0.02 14.45 10.14
C ALA A 130 0.28 13.97 11.57
N ASP A 131 1.54 13.72 11.93
CA ASP A 131 1.96 13.33 13.28
C ASP A 131 1.53 14.36 14.34
N SER A 132 1.71 15.67 14.04
CA SER A 132 1.24 16.75 14.93
C SER A 132 -0.28 16.75 15.18
N ARG A 133 -1.04 15.96 14.45
CA ARG A 133 -2.49 15.73 14.58
C ARG A 133 -2.86 14.35 15.09
N GLY A 134 -1.85 13.56 15.48
CA GLY A 134 -2.01 12.19 15.96
C GLY A 134 -2.34 11.18 14.82
N LEU A 135 -1.90 11.48 13.60
CA LEU A 135 -2.02 10.58 12.46
C LEU A 135 -0.64 10.10 11.98
N ARG A 136 -0.49 8.82 11.80
CA ARG A 136 0.62 8.24 11.02
C ARG A 136 0.33 8.41 9.53
N LEU A 137 1.35 8.70 8.73
CA LEU A 137 1.23 8.77 7.28
C LEU A 137 2.08 7.71 6.63
N SER A 138 1.48 6.94 5.73
CA SER A 138 2.18 5.97 4.87
C SER A 138 1.90 6.20 3.39
N TYR A 139 2.75 5.60 2.56
CA TYR A 139 2.57 5.52 1.12
C TYR A 139 2.36 4.06 0.71
N HIS A 140 1.26 3.79 0.00
CA HIS A 140 0.97 2.48 -0.59
C HIS A 140 1.75 2.29 -1.90
N THR A 141 2.49 1.17 -1.98
CA THR A 141 3.34 0.91 -3.14
C THR A 141 2.54 0.41 -4.33
N SER A 142 2.73 1.07 -5.46
CA SER A 142 2.31 0.59 -6.78
C SER A 142 3.51 0.06 -7.57
N LYS A 143 3.30 -0.30 -8.84
CA LYS A 143 4.41 -0.68 -9.75
C LYS A 143 5.36 0.50 -10.05
N ASP A 144 4.87 1.73 -10.02
CA ASP A 144 5.57 2.91 -10.53
C ASP A 144 6.90 3.24 -9.84
N PRO A 145 7.03 3.14 -8.50
CA PRO A 145 8.30 3.38 -7.81
C PRO A 145 9.40 2.37 -8.12
N PHE A 146 9.04 1.24 -8.75
CA PHE A 146 10.00 0.22 -9.17
C PHE A 146 10.49 0.39 -10.61
N LEU A 147 9.95 1.36 -11.35
CA LEU A 147 10.46 1.74 -12.67
C LEU A 147 11.87 2.34 -12.56
N PRO A 148 12.74 2.09 -13.57
CA PRO A 148 14.10 2.61 -13.54
C PRO A 148 14.13 4.14 -13.57
N LEU A 149 14.99 4.73 -12.73
CA LEU A 149 15.25 6.18 -12.71
C LEU A 149 16.07 6.56 -13.95
N LEU A 150 15.50 7.33 -14.88
CA LEU A 150 16.04 7.57 -16.21
C LEU A 150 17.39 8.30 -16.23
N ASP A 151 17.65 9.19 -15.27
CA ASP A 151 18.92 9.92 -15.14
C ASP A 151 20.09 9.01 -14.76
N ARG A 152 19.85 7.84 -14.18
CA ARG A 152 20.89 6.82 -13.94
C ARG A 152 21.44 6.20 -15.24
N PHE A 153 20.70 6.32 -16.34
CA PHE A 153 21.09 5.81 -17.66
C PHE A 153 21.59 6.92 -18.59
N GLY A 154 21.89 8.11 -18.06
CA GLY A 154 22.32 9.25 -18.86
C GLY A 154 21.24 9.84 -19.76
N LEU A 155 19.99 9.44 -19.57
CA LEU A 155 18.85 9.97 -20.29
C LEU A 155 18.44 11.30 -19.63
N GLY A 156 18.86 12.40 -20.21
CA GLY A 156 18.45 13.74 -19.80
C GLY A 156 16.95 13.94 -20.04
N VAL A 157 16.16 13.92 -18.98
CA VAL A 157 14.73 14.21 -19.04
C VAL A 157 14.53 15.67 -18.63
N PRO A 158 14.03 16.54 -19.52
CA PRO A 158 13.68 17.90 -19.14
C PRO A 158 12.64 17.88 -18.02
N ALA A 159 12.93 18.60 -16.93
CA ALA A 159 12.06 18.65 -15.74
C ALA A 159 10.63 19.15 -16.02
N ASN A 160 10.41 19.78 -17.18
CA ASN A 160 9.17 20.47 -17.56
C ASN A 160 8.43 19.83 -18.74
N LEU A 161 8.75 18.60 -19.15
CA LEU A 161 7.97 17.94 -20.18
C LEU A 161 6.58 17.58 -19.62
N PRO A 162 5.51 18.22 -20.13
CA PRO A 162 4.16 17.74 -19.88
C PRO A 162 4.04 16.41 -20.62
N SER A 163 3.99 15.34 -19.90
CA SER A 163 3.96 14.01 -20.50
C SER A 163 2.69 13.30 -20.09
N PRO A 164 1.91 12.78 -21.03
CA PRO A 164 0.92 11.76 -20.72
C PRO A 164 1.64 10.60 -20.04
N GLY A 165 1.15 10.09 -18.92
CA GLY A 165 1.76 9.00 -18.14
C GLY A 165 2.20 7.81 -18.99
N LEU A 166 1.40 7.46 -20.00
CA LEU A 166 1.65 6.39 -20.97
C LEU A 166 3.02 6.47 -21.68
N VAL A 167 3.48 7.66 -22.06
CA VAL A 167 4.78 7.82 -22.76
C VAL A 167 5.93 7.50 -21.80
N TRP A 168 5.81 7.89 -20.54
CA TRP A 168 6.84 7.61 -19.53
C TRP A 168 6.84 6.14 -19.12
N GLU A 169 5.70 5.51 -18.99
CA GLU A 169 5.63 4.07 -18.78
C GLU A 169 6.34 3.32 -19.91
N LEU A 170 6.07 3.66 -21.17
CA LEU A 170 6.74 3.04 -22.32
C LEU A 170 8.26 3.26 -22.33
N VAL A 171 8.73 4.46 -21.99
CA VAL A 171 10.16 4.78 -21.93
C VAL A 171 10.83 4.05 -20.76
N ALA A 172 10.22 4.05 -19.60
CA ALA A 172 10.73 3.35 -18.43
C ALA A 172 10.75 1.82 -18.63
N GLU A 173 9.73 1.27 -19.25
CA GLU A 173 9.66 -0.17 -19.59
C GLU A 173 10.66 -0.56 -20.69
N ALA A 174 10.90 0.31 -21.68
CA ALA A 174 11.95 0.09 -22.65
C ALA A 174 13.35 0.14 -22.01
N ALA A 175 13.57 1.06 -21.07
CA ALA A 175 14.79 1.14 -20.28
C ALA A 175 14.94 -0.10 -19.39
N ASP A 176 13.86 -0.61 -18.78
CA ASP A 176 13.85 -1.83 -17.98
C ASP A 176 14.31 -3.06 -18.78
N LEU A 177 13.89 -3.17 -20.05
CA LEU A 177 14.35 -4.24 -20.95
C LEU A 177 15.85 -4.18 -21.24
N THR A 178 16.45 -2.97 -21.26
CA THR A 178 17.89 -2.79 -21.52
C THR A 178 18.75 -3.04 -20.29
N VAL A 179 18.18 -2.90 -19.09
CA VAL A 179 18.87 -3.02 -17.78
C VAL A 179 18.80 -4.43 -17.21
N ARG A 180 18.11 -5.35 -17.88
CA ARG A 180 18.02 -6.75 -17.47
C ARG A 180 19.41 -7.41 -17.45
N GLY A 181 20.04 -7.41 -16.27
CA GLY A 181 21.38 -7.97 -16.03
C GLY A 181 22.27 -7.11 -15.16
N ALA A 182 21.91 -5.87 -14.86
CA ALA A 182 22.55 -5.11 -13.81
C ALA A 182 21.98 -5.52 -12.43
N ASP A 183 22.76 -5.35 -11.37
CA ASP A 183 22.35 -5.58 -9.97
C ASP A 183 21.07 -4.78 -9.66
N ARG A 184 19.91 -5.45 -9.77
CA ARG A 184 18.60 -4.87 -9.51
C ARG A 184 18.26 -5.13 -8.04
N THR A 185 18.59 -4.20 -7.20
CA THR A 185 18.19 -4.23 -5.79
C THR A 185 17.09 -3.19 -5.53
N ALA A 186 16.25 -3.43 -4.54
CA ALA A 186 15.17 -2.52 -4.19
C ALA A 186 15.68 -1.11 -3.81
N GLU A 187 16.90 -1.01 -3.25
CA GLU A 187 17.56 0.25 -2.88
C GLU A 187 17.84 1.15 -4.11
N THR A 188 18.02 0.57 -5.28
CA THR A 188 18.34 1.33 -6.51
C THR A 188 17.11 1.91 -7.20
N THR A 189 15.92 1.60 -6.71
CA THR A 189 14.62 2.04 -7.25
C THR A 189 14.20 3.42 -6.77
N GLY A 190 13.10 3.92 -7.34
CA GLY A 190 12.41 5.10 -6.82
C GLY A 190 11.90 4.90 -5.39
N LEU A 191 11.45 3.68 -5.04
CA LEU A 191 11.04 3.34 -3.67
C LEU A 191 12.23 3.41 -2.70
N GLY A 192 13.33 2.73 -3.01
CA GLY A 192 14.52 2.74 -2.16
C GLY A 192 15.08 4.15 -1.96
N ARG A 193 15.07 4.97 -3.04
CA ARG A 193 15.46 6.37 -2.91
C ARG A 193 14.47 7.16 -2.05
N LEU A 194 13.16 7.00 -2.22
CA LEU A 194 12.14 7.65 -1.39
C LEU A 194 12.36 7.28 0.08
N ALA A 195 12.49 5.99 0.36
CA ALA A 195 12.77 5.48 1.69
C ALA A 195 14.05 6.05 2.31
N SER A 196 15.13 6.22 1.52
CA SER A 196 16.39 6.79 2.01
C SER A 196 16.37 8.32 2.22
N ARG A 197 15.29 9.00 1.80
CA ARG A 197 15.15 10.47 1.82
C ARG A 197 14.00 10.96 2.69
N THR A 198 13.32 10.06 3.38
CA THR A 198 12.25 10.36 4.33
C THR A 198 12.56 9.70 5.66
N ASP A 199 12.20 10.35 6.77
CA ASP A 199 12.42 9.85 8.12
C ASP A 199 11.08 9.41 8.75
N ASP A 200 10.02 10.20 8.59
CA ASP A 200 8.72 10.01 9.27
C ASP A 200 7.66 9.31 8.41
N LEU A 201 7.95 9.08 7.11
CA LEU A 201 7.02 8.42 6.19
C LEU A 201 7.05 6.90 6.38
N GLY A 202 5.89 6.31 6.68
CA GLY A 202 5.68 4.85 6.65
C GLY A 202 5.41 4.33 5.24
N PHE A 203 5.42 3.01 5.09
CA PHE A 203 5.15 2.34 3.82
C PHE A 203 4.16 1.20 4.00
N GLU A 204 3.17 1.18 3.16
CA GLU A 204 2.28 0.05 2.95
C GLU A 204 2.71 -0.66 1.68
N VAL A 205 3.04 -1.94 1.79
CA VAL A 205 3.61 -2.71 0.67
C VAL A 205 2.56 -3.62 0.07
N ASP A 206 2.17 -3.34 -1.18
CA ASP A 206 1.39 -4.27 -2.00
C ASP A 206 2.32 -5.26 -2.69
N VAL A 207 2.26 -6.52 -2.23
CA VAL A 207 3.18 -7.58 -2.70
C VAL A 207 2.93 -7.98 -4.16
N GLY A 208 1.70 -7.83 -4.66
CA GLY A 208 1.36 -8.08 -6.06
C GLY A 208 2.01 -7.05 -6.98
N TRP A 209 1.92 -5.76 -6.63
CA TRP A 209 2.54 -4.71 -7.43
C TRP A 209 4.06 -4.67 -7.33
N VAL A 210 4.66 -5.04 -6.19
CA VAL A 210 6.11 -5.29 -6.09
C VAL A 210 6.54 -6.38 -7.07
N THR A 211 5.81 -7.52 -7.08
CA THR A 211 6.07 -8.65 -7.99
C THR A 211 5.89 -8.24 -9.46
N ALA A 212 4.86 -7.43 -9.78
CA ALA A 212 4.67 -6.84 -11.11
C ALA A 212 5.85 -5.95 -11.52
N GLY A 213 6.44 -5.22 -10.60
CA GLY A 213 7.66 -4.42 -10.77
C GLY A 213 8.91 -5.26 -11.01
N GLY A 214 8.84 -6.57 -10.79
CA GLY A 214 9.95 -7.52 -10.98
C GLY A 214 10.91 -7.58 -9.78
N TYR A 215 10.44 -7.23 -8.60
CA TYR A 215 11.18 -7.31 -7.33
C TYR A 215 10.56 -8.36 -6.41
N ASP A 216 11.38 -8.82 -5.47
CA ASP A 216 10.93 -9.73 -4.41
C ASP A 216 10.30 -8.90 -3.27
N PRO A 217 9.06 -9.17 -2.86
CA PRO A 217 8.47 -8.49 -1.72
C PRO A 217 9.27 -8.62 -0.42
N VAL A 218 9.94 -9.74 -0.21
CA VAL A 218 10.76 -9.97 1.00
C VAL A 218 11.95 -9.01 1.04
N ASP A 219 12.62 -8.79 -0.09
CA ASP A 219 13.72 -7.80 -0.17
C ASP A 219 13.21 -6.38 0.12
N VAL A 220 11.95 -6.08 -0.27
CA VAL A 220 11.33 -4.78 0.04
C VAL A 220 10.98 -4.65 1.51
N PHE A 221 10.54 -5.73 2.17
CA PHE A 221 10.31 -5.73 3.61
C PHE A 221 11.61 -5.43 4.37
N GLU A 222 12.71 -6.11 4.01
CA GLU A 222 14.03 -5.88 4.61
C GLU A 222 14.51 -4.44 4.39
N LEU A 223 14.35 -3.91 3.17
CA LEU A 223 14.70 -2.53 2.84
C LEU A 223 13.98 -1.50 3.73
N LEU A 224 12.69 -1.71 3.99
CA LEU A 224 11.86 -0.77 4.72
C LEU A 224 12.00 -0.90 6.25
N GLY A 225 12.26 -2.11 6.74
CA GLY A 225 12.46 -2.36 8.18
C GLY A 225 11.33 -1.79 9.03
N ASP A 226 11.66 -1.04 10.08
CA ASP A 226 10.70 -0.44 11.03
C ASP A 226 9.70 0.55 10.39
N ARG A 227 9.90 0.94 9.12
CA ARG A 227 8.97 1.81 8.38
C ARG A 227 7.95 1.04 7.55
N LEU A 228 8.04 -0.28 7.48
CA LEU A 228 6.99 -1.12 6.95
C LEU A 228 5.81 -1.09 7.92
N SER A 229 4.71 -0.49 7.51
CA SER A 229 3.55 -0.27 8.39
C SER A 229 2.43 -1.27 8.16
N LEU A 230 2.19 -1.64 6.91
CA LEU A 230 1.13 -2.56 6.49
C LEU A 230 1.62 -3.38 5.29
N ILE A 231 1.06 -4.58 5.14
CA ILE A 231 1.32 -5.44 3.98
C ILE A 231 -0.03 -5.80 3.32
N HIS A 232 -0.19 -5.37 2.06
CA HIS A 232 -1.30 -5.80 1.23
C HIS A 232 -0.99 -7.15 0.58
N ILE A 233 -1.81 -8.14 0.91
CA ILE A 233 -1.77 -9.47 0.30
C ILE A 233 -2.68 -9.44 -0.93
N ALA A 234 -2.08 -9.07 -2.05
CA ALA A 234 -2.64 -9.01 -3.39
C ALA A 234 -1.81 -9.85 -4.34
N ASP A 235 -2.33 -10.18 -5.52
CA ASP A 235 -1.59 -10.91 -6.54
C ASP A 235 -1.96 -10.42 -7.93
N VAL A 236 -1.07 -10.62 -8.89
CA VAL A 236 -1.26 -10.19 -10.26
C VAL A 236 -0.83 -11.26 -11.24
N GLU A 237 -1.50 -11.34 -12.39
CA GLU A 237 -1.02 -12.08 -13.54
C GLU A 237 -0.58 -11.16 -14.67
N ARG A 238 0.43 -11.58 -15.44
CA ARG A 238 0.87 -10.84 -16.61
C ARG A 238 -0.01 -11.17 -17.82
N ARG A 239 -0.72 -10.14 -18.32
CA ARG A 239 -1.61 -10.27 -19.50
C ARG A 239 -0.89 -10.03 -20.82
N ARG A 240 0.12 -9.20 -20.84
CA ARG A 240 0.91 -8.84 -22.02
C ARG A 240 2.37 -8.63 -21.66
N ARG A 241 3.27 -9.06 -22.56
CA ARG A 241 4.70 -9.00 -22.33
C ARG A 241 5.29 -7.64 -22.65
N PHE A 242 4.78 -6.96 -23.68
CA PHE A 242 5.25 -5.64 -24.08
C PHE A 242 4.15 -4.82 -24.81
N PRO A 243 3.91 -3.55 -24.42
CA PRO A 243 4.25 -3.05 -23.09
C PRO A 243 3.63 -3.96 -22.02
N PRO A 244 4.30 -4.22 -20.89
CA PRO A 244 3.78 -5.11 -19.87
C PRO A 244 2.44 -4.62 -19.34
N ALA A 245 1.50 -5.54 -19.27
CA ALA A 245 0.20 -5.28 -18.68
C ALA A 245 -0.11 -6.39 -17.68
N PHE A 246 -0.60 -5.99 -16.52
CA PHE A 246 -0.96 -6.87 -15.42
C PHE A 246 -2.43 -6.75 -15.11
N ARG A 247 -2.96 -7.76 -14.47
CA ARG A 247 -4.32 -7.80 -13.95
C ARG A 247 -4.26 -8.37 -12.53
N SER A 248 -5.01 -7.79 -11.60
CA SER A 248 -5.25 -8.37 -10.29
C SER A 248 -5.95 -9.72 -10.43
N VAL A 249 -5.52 -10.68 -9.65
CA VAL A 249 -6.10 -12.02 -9.50
C VAL A 249 -6.11 -12.38 -8.02
N PRO A 250 -6.93 -13.36 -7.60
CA PRO A 250 -6.89 -13.82 -6.22
C PRO A 250 -5.47 -14.24 -5.79
N PRO A 251 -5.02 -13.89 -4.57
CA PRO A 251 -3.70 -14.26 -4.08
C PRO A 251 -3.43 -15.77 -4.15
N GLY A 252 -2.30 -16.13 -4.78
CA GLY A 252 -1.90 -17.51 -5.07
C GLY A 252 -2.33 -18.04 -6.43
N GLU A 253 -3.08 -17.26 -7.23
CA GLU A 253 -3.44 -17.61 -8.61
C GLU A 253 -2.58 -16.86 -9.65
N GLY A 254 -1.70 -15.97 -9.22
CA GLY A 254 -0.90 -15.11 -10.06
C GLY A 254 0.59 -15.44 -10.05
N MET A 255 1.39 -14.38 -9.92
CA MET A 255 2.86 -14.46 -9.99
C MET A 255 3.52 -14.54 -8.61
N LEU A 256 2.77 -14.33 -7.53
CA LEU A 256 3.27 -14.26 -6.17
C LEU A 256 3.59 -15.66 -5.61
N ASP A 257 4.77 -15.82 -5.00
CA ASP A 257 5.00 -16.94 -4.07
C ASP A 257 4.33 -16.62 -2.72
N LEU A 258 3.01 -16.86 -2.68
CA LEU A 258 2.17 -16.51 -1.54
C LEU A 258 2.65 -17.13 -0.23
N ASP A 259 3.05 -18.42 -0.24
CA ASP A 259 3.49 -19.10 0.98
C ASP A 259 4.79 -18.52 1.53
N ARG A 260 5.71 -18.13 0.64
CA ARG A 260 6.96 -17.47 1.02
C ARG A 260 6.68 -16.09 1.63
N VAL A 261 5.81 -15.31 1.00
CA VAL A 261 5.46 -13.96 1.47
C VAL A 261 4.74 -14.01 2.81
N LEU A 262 3.76 -14.90 2.98
CA LEU A 262 3.05 -15.07 4.26
C LEU A 262 3.99 -15.51 5.40
N ARG A 263 4.98 -16.36 5.11
CA ARG A 263 6.01 -16.70 6.11
C ARG A 263 6.88 -15.50 6.48
N ALA A 264 7.39 -14.78 5.48
CA ALA A 264 8.25 -13.62 5.72
C ALA A 264 7.51 -12.49 6.44
N SER A 265 6.21 -12.29 6.15
CA SER A 265 5.41 -11.26 6.82
C SER A 265 5.34 -11.43 8.35
N ARG A 266 5.41 -12.66 8.86
CA ARG A 266 5.44 -12.91 10.32
C ARG A 266 6.72 -12.41 10.99
N GLU A 267 7.80 -12.29 10.22
CA GLU A 267 9.12 -11.89 10.72
C GLU A 267 9.31 -10.36 10.68
N THR A 268 8.39 -9.64 10.01
CA THR A 268 8.49 -8.17 9.85
C THR A 268 8.08 -7.38 11.09
N GLY A 269 7.26 -7.97 11.97
CA GLY A 269 6.66 -7.26 13.11
C GLY A 269 5.50 -6.33 12.77
N VAL A 270 4.94 -6.39 11.54
CA VAL A 270 3.71 -5.65 11.22
C VAL A 270 2.52 -6.21 11.98
N ASP A 271 1.63 -5.33 12.43
CA ASP A 271 0.43 -5.73 13.16
C ASP A 271 -0.66 -6.32 12.24
N TRP A 272 -0.66 -5.97 10.95
CA TRP A 272 -1.74 -6.25 10.04
C TRP A 272 -1.29 -6.76 8.67
N LEU A 273 -1.95 -7.84 8.22
CA LEU A 273 -2.01 -8.25 6.82
C LEU A 273 -3.37 -7.84 6.26
N VAL A 274 -3.34 -7.07 5.19
CA VAL A 274 -4.55 -6.52 4.56
C VAL A 274 -4.79 -7.26 3.24
N PHE A 275 -5.91 -7.96 3.12
CA PHE A 275 -6.31 -8.58 1.86
C PHE A 275 -6.82 -7.52 0.88
N GLU A 276 -6.35 -7.56 -0.36
CA GLU A 276 -6.89 -6.75 -1.44
C GLU A 276 -7.04 -7.56 -2.74
N ASP A 277 -8.18 -7.37 -3.41
CA ASP A 277 -8.41 -7.76 -4.81
C ASP A 277 -8.98 -6.55 -5.55
N ASP A 278 -8.19 -5.96 -6.44
CA ASP A 278 -8.58 -4.76 -7.18
C ASP A 278 -9.76 -4.98 -8.14
N HIS A 279 -9.93 -6.20 -8.64
CA HIS A 279 -10.94 -6.49 -9.67
C HIS A 279 -11.61 -7.85 -9.44
N PRO A 280 -12.24 -8.06 -8.28
CA PRO A 280 -12.89 -9.32 -7.99
C PRO A 280 -14.07 -9.55 -8.96
N SER A 281 -14.11 -10.74 -9.56
CA SER A 281 -15.25 -11.15 -10.40
C SER A 281 -16.53 -11.35 -9.58
N ASP A 282 -16.37 -11.65 -8.30
CA ASP A 282 -17.41 -11.80 -7.31
C ASP A 282 -16.89 -11.20 -5.99
N PRO A 283 -17.26 -9.93 -5.68
CA PRO A 283 -16.80 -9.25 -4.48
C PRO A 283 -17.26 -9.92 -3.19
N GLU A 284 -18.44 -10.51 -3.14
CA GLU A 284 -18.94 -11.21 -1.96
C GLU A 284 -18.12 -12.48 -1.66
N ALA A 285 -17.85 -13.27 -2.69
CA ALA A 285 -16.98 -14.43 -2.55
C ALA A 285 -15.52 -14.05 -2.25
N ALA A 286 -15.04 -12.88 -2.74
CA ALA A 286 -13.69 -12.39 -2.47
C ALA A 286 -13.44 -12.14 -0.98
N VAL A 287 -14.45 -11.67 -0.22
CA VAL A 287 -14.35 -11.47 1.24
C VAL A 287 -13.92 -12.77 1.93
N TYR A 288 -14.63 -13.86 1.66
CA TYR A 288 -14.37 -15.15 2.32
C TYR A 288 -13.06 -15.79 1.81
N ARG A 289 -12.75 -15.66 0.51
CA ARG A 289 -11.47 -16.14 -0.03
C ARG A 289 -10.29 -15.42 0.61
N GLY A 290 -10.38 -14.10 0.74
CA GLY A 290 -9.34 -13.30 1.37
C GLY A 290 -9.10 -13.70 2.81
N ARG A 291 -10.16 -13.88 3.59
CA ARG A 291 -10.04 -14.36 4.98
C ARG A 291 -9.38 -15.72 5.07
N ALA A 292 -9.79 -16.67 4.19
CA ALA A 292 -9.17 -17.99 4.12
C ALA A 292 -7.70 -17.94 3.68
N THR A 293 -7.34 -16.99 2.80
CA THR A 293 -5.95 -16.77 2.38
C THR A 293 -5.10 -16.29 3.55
N LEU A 294 -5.57 -15.29 4.30
CA LEU A 294 -4.84 -14.76 5.45
C LEU A 294 -4.74 -15.79 6.60
N ALA A 295 -5.73 -16.67 6.76
CA ALA A 295 -5.67 -17.75 7.75
C ALA A 295 -4.52 -18.74 7.51
N ARG A 296 -3.93 -18.79 6.31
CA ARG A 296 -2.72 -19.60 6.03
C ARG A 296 -1.46 -19.01 6.70
N SER A 297 -1.54 -17.76 7.14
CA SER A 297 -0.49 -17.15 7.97
C SER A 297 -0.61 -17.53 9.45
N ASP A 298 -1.66 -18.24 9.85
CA ASP A 298 -1.88 -18.76 11.21
C ASP A 298 -1.05 -20.06 11.49
#